data_655ca4d897d4102aa2fd83177ebfd21f
#
_entry.id   655ca4d897d4102aa2fd83177ebfd21f
#
_cell.length_a   1.000
_cell.length_b   1.000
_cell.length_c   1.000
_cell.angle_alpha   90.00
_cell.angle_beta   90.00
_cell.angle_gamma   90.00
#
_symmetry.space_group_name_H-M   'P 1'
#
loop_
_entity.id
_entity.type
_entity.pdbx_description
1 polymer ?
#
loop_
_entity_poly.entity_id
_entity_poly.type
_entity_poly.pdbx_seq_one_letter_code
_entity_poly.pdbx_strand_id
1 'polypeptide(L)'
;MQNIDGELLPEIGYHINKDYWRQGFGKEAAKAVIDWGFSNTDFNCLYSYMTKSNVASYSTAKSIGMEKVKEYQLQGEEIHCVYVITKEKWLREKL
;
A
#
# COMPACT_ATOMS: atom_id res chain seq x y z
N MET A 1 -6.22 -4.10 -9.76
CA MET A 1 -7.08 -3.75 -8.61
C MET A 1 -7.33 -4.99 -7.76
N GLN A 2 -7.45 -4.79 -6.47
CA GLN A 2 -7.69 -5.86 -5.52
C GLN A 2 -8.98 -5.63 -4.75
N ASN A 3 -9.62 -6.72 -4.35
CA ASN A 3 -10.77 -6.65 -3.46
C ASN A 3 -10.23 -6.48 -2.02
N ILE A 4 -10.51 -5.33 -1.43
CA ILE A 4 -10.13 -5.01 -0.06
C ILE A 4 -11.41 -4.73 0.71
N ASP A 5 -11.77 -5.64 1.63
CA ASP A 5 -12.97 -5.50 2.46
C ASP A 5 -14.23 -5.22 1.63
N GLY A 6 -14.42 -5.97 0.53
CA GLY A 6 -15.58 -5.87 -0.34
C GLY A 6 -15.52 -4.79 -1.42
N GLU A 7 -14.47 -3.98 -1.47
CA GLU A 7 -14.28 -2.94 -2.47
C GLU A 7 -13.12 -3.26 -3.41
N LEU A 8 -13.28 -2.96 -4.69
CA LEU A 8 -12.18 -3.07 -5.65
C LEU A 8 -11.37 -1.78 -5.62
N LEU A 9 -10.15 -1.86 -5.09
CA LEU A 9 -9.27 -0.71 -4.91
C LEU A 9 -7.92 -0.93 -5.59
N PRO A 10 -7.29 0.14 -6.10
CA PRO A 10 -5.95 0.03 -6.67
C PRO A 10 -4.92 -0.24 -5.56
N GLU A 11 -4.35 -1.44 -5.55
CA GLU A 11 -3.50 -1.93 -4.48
C GLU A 11 -2.06 -2.12 -4.99
N ILE A 12 -1.08 -1.52 -4.28
CA ILE A 12 0.32 -1.49 -4.71
C ILE A 12 1.11 -2.74 -4.33
N GLY A 13 0.77 -3.38 -3.21
CA GLY A 13 1.53 -4.53 -2.71
C GLY A 13 1.44 -5.74 -3.63
N TYR A 14 0.41 -5.82 -4.45
CA TYR A 14 0.22 -6.89 -5.41
C TYR A 14 1.30 -6.92 -6.49
N HIS A 15 1.89 -5.78 -6.78
CA HIS A 15 2.92 -5.64 -7.82
C HIS A 15 4.34 -5.78 -7.28
N ILE A 16 4.49 -6.01 -5.98
CA ILE A 16 5.79 -6.10 -5.33
C ILE A 16 6.03 -7.54 -4.90
N ASN A 17 7.10 -8.15 -5.43
CA ASN A 17 7.49 -9.51 -5.06
C ASN A 17 7.90 -9.55 -3.59
N LYS A 18 7.44 -10.57 -2.86
CA LYS A 18 7.78 -10.79 -1.46
C LYS A 18 9.28 -10.84 -1.21
N ASP A 19 10.05 -11.32 -2.16
CA ASP A 19 11.51 -11.42 -2.03
C ASP A 19 12.17 -10.05 -1.94
N TYR A 20 11.63 -9.04 -2.61
CA TYR A 20 12.11 -7.67 -2.49
C TYR A 20 11.90 -7.10 -1.09
N TRP A 21 10.78 -7.42 -0.47
CA TRP A 21 10.51 -7.00 0.92
C TRP A 21 11.54 -7.57 1.88
N ARG A 22 11.90 -8.85 1.71
CA ARG A 22 12.86 -9.54 2.57
C ARG A 22 14.28 -9.01 2.42
N GLN A 23 14.62 -8.48 1.25
CA GLN A 23 15.95 -7.97 0.94
C GLN A 23 16.11 -6.49 1.25
N GLY A 24 15.12 -5.84 1.84
CA GLY A 24 15.18 -4.42 2.16
C GLY A 24 14.87 -3.49 1.00
N PHE A 25 14.46 -4.02 -0.16
CA PHE A 25 14.12 -3.22 -1.34
C PHE A 25 12.65 -2.82 -1.38
N GLY A 26 11.86 -3.26 -0.39
CA GLY A 26 10.42 -3.02 -0.37
C GLY A 26 10.04 -1.55 -0.45
N LYS A 27 10.75 -0.68 0.29
CA LYS A 27 10.50 0.76 0.30
C LYS A 27 10.72 1.38 -1.10
N GLU A 28 11.84 1.06 -1.73
CA GLU A 28 12.16 1.60 -3.05
C GLU A 28 11.20 1.10 -4.12
N ALA A 29 10.88 -0.21 -4.08
CA ALA A 29 9.93 -0.80 -5.00
C ALA A 29 8.53 -0.20 -4.83
N ALA A 30 8.09 0.00 -3.59
CA ALA A 30 6.79 0.61 -3.30
C ALA A 30 6.71 2.04 -3.81
N LYS A 31 7.77 2.84 -3.60
CA LYS A 31 7.83 4.21 -4.12
C LYS A 31 7.75 4.23 -5.65
N ALA A 32 8.48 3.31 -6.31
CA ALA A 32 8.46 3.22 -7.77
C ALA A 32 7.05 2.87 -8.28
N VAL A 33 6.36 1.95 -7.64
CA VAL A 33 4.99 1.58 -8.01
C VAL A 33 4.03 2.76 -7.80
N ILE A 34 4.16 3.50 -6.70
CA ILE A 34 3.35 4.68 -6.43
C ILE A 34 3.57 5.74 -7.50
N ASP A 35 4.84 6.04 -7.81
CA ASP A 35 5.19 7.02 -8.84
C ASP A 35 4.62 6.62 -10.21
N TRP A 36 4.77 5.36 -10.58
CA TRP A 36 4.22 4.85 -11.84
C TRP A 36 2.69 4.95 -11.85
N GLY A 37 2.06 4.52 -10.76
CA GLY A 37 0.60 4.50 -10.66
C GLY A 37 -0.01 5.88 -10.81
N PHE A 38 0.49 6.87 -10.08
CA PHE A 38 -0.04 8.24 -10.17
C PHE A 38 0.34 8.95 -11.46
N SER A 39 1.48 8.57 -12.07
CA SER A 39 1.91 9.19 -13.34
C SER A 39 1.18 8.62 -14.55
N ASN A 40 0.73 7.37 -14.49
CA ASN A 40 0.20 6.65 -15.65
C ASN A 40 -1.28 6.27 -15.55
N THR A 41 -1.95 6.61 -14.46
CA THR A 41 -3.37 6.32 -14.26
C THR A 41 -4.08 7.55 -13.70
N ASP A 42 -5.42 7.50 -13.71
CA ASP A 42 -6.25 8.56 -13.15
C ASP A 42 -6.64 8.29 -11.68
N PHE A 43 -6.02 7.32 -11.04
CA PHE A 43 -6.32 7.03 -9.65
C PHE A 43 -5.96 8.22 -8.75
N ASN A 44 -6.86 8.54 -7.83
CA ASN A 44 -6.63 9.60 -6.83
C ASN A 44 -6.02 9.06 -5.55
N CYS A 45 -6.09 7.76 -5.33
CA CYS A 45 -5.56 7.07 -4.16
C CYS A 45 -4.96 5.75 -4.58
N LEU A 46 -3.91 5.33 -3.87
CA LEU A 46 -3.37 3.98 -3.98
C LEU A 46 -3.39 3.35 -2.59
N TYR A 47 -3.66 2.06 -2.54
CA TYR A 47 -3.89 1.33 -1.30
C TYR A 47 -2.87 0.23 -1.11
N SER A 48 -2.64 -0.13 0.14
CA SER A 48 -1.90 -1.34 0.51
C SER A 48 -2.62 -1.97 1.69
N TYR A 49 -2.67 -3.29 1.72
CA TYR A 49 -3.23 -3.98 2.87
C TYR A 49 -2.30 -5.11 3.31
N MET A 50 -2.29 -5.38 4.59
CA MET A 50 -1.44 -6.40 5.19
C MET A 50 -2.06 -6.87 6.49
N THR A 51 -1.65 -8.07 6.94
CA THR A 51 -2.07 -8.52 8.26
C THR A 51 -1.43 -7.65 9.34
N LYS A 52 -2.13 -7.48 10.45
CA LYS A 52 -1.66 -6.66 11.58
C LYS A 52 -0.31 -7.14 12.12
N SER A 53 -0.01 -8.43 11.99
CA SER A 53 1.25 -9.01 12.43
C SER A 53 2.41 -8.76 11.47
N ASN A 54 2.14 -8.32 10.24
CA ASN A 54 3.17 -8.11 9.22
C ASN A 54 3.83 -6.75 9.40
N VAL A 55 4.74 -6.67 10.38
CA VAL A 55 5.42 -5.43 10.77
C VAL A 55 6.23 -4.84 9.62
N ALA A 56 6.91 -5.68 8.86
CA ALA A 56 7.73 -5.21 7.74
C ALA A 56 6.89 -4.46 6.69
N SER A 57 5.72 -5.00 6.33
CA SER A 57 4.84 -4.36 5.34
C SER A 57 4.28 -3.03 5.84
N TYR A 58 3.73 -2.97 7.04
CA TYR A 58 3.14 -1.70 7.48
C TYR A 58 4.20 -0.66 7.82
N SER A 59 5.38 -1.08 8.27
CA SER A 59 6.48 -0.14 8.47
C SER A 59 6.93 0.49 7.15
N THR A 60 7.00 -0.32 6.09
CA THR A 60 7.30 0.18 4.74
C THR A 60 6.23 1.15 4.27
N ALA A 61 4.95 0.79 4.43
CA ALA A 61 3.84 1.66 4.05
C ALA A 61 3.94 3.02 4.74
N LYS A 62 4.18 3.04 6.04
CA LYS A 62 4.35 4.29 6.78
C LYS A 62 5.55 5.09 6.29
N SER A 63 6.66 4.43 6.00
CA SER A 63 7.91 5.10 5.60
C SER A 63 7.82 5.82 4.26
N ILE A 64 6.88 5.41 3.40
CA ILE A 64 6.66 6.02 2.09
C ILE A 64 5.48 6.98 2.07
N GLY A 65 4.94 7.33 3.23
CA GLY A 65 3.90 8.33 3.34
C GLY A 65 2.46 7.82 3.33
N MET A 66 2.26 6.52 3.39
CA MET A 66 0.90 5.95 3.50
C MET A 66 0.38 6.09 4.93
N GLU A 67 -0.93 6.24 5.05
CA GLU A 67 -1.61 6.35 6.34
C GLU A 67 -2.62 5.22 6.50
N LYS A 68 -2.71 4.70 7.71
CA LYS A 68 -3.69 3.66 8.04
C LYS A 68 -5.08 4.29 8.09
N VAL A 69 -6.02 3.72 7.34
CA VAL A 69 -7.40 4.23 7.28
C VAL A 69 -8.41 3.32 7.94
N LYS A 70 -8.15 2.02 8.03
CA LYS A 70 -9.05 1.09 8.71
C LYS A 70 -8.39 -0.24 9.00
N GLU A 71 -9.07 -1.03 9.87
CA GLU A 71 -8.78 -2.43 10.08
C GLU A 71 -10.04 -3.23 9.77
N TYR A 72 -9.88 -4.44 9.28
CA TYR A 72 -11.01 -5.36 9.10
C TYR A 72 -10.58 -6.79 9.37
N GLN A 73 -11.55 -7.64 9.65
CA GLN A 73 -11.30 -9.06 9.92
C GLN A 73 -12.38 -9.89 9.23
N LEU A 74 -11.94 -10.82 8.38
CA LEU A 74 -12.80 -11.83 7.80
C LEU A 74 -12.82 -13.02 8.74
N GLN A 75 -13.94 -13.75 8.77
CA GLN A 75 -14.12 -14.86 9.69
C GLN A 75 -13.01 -15.90 9.51
N GLY A 76 -12.34 -16.25 10.61
CA GLY A 76 -11.25 -17.23 10.59
C GLY A 76 -9.90 -16.68 10.15
N GLU A 77 -9.79 -15.39 9.88
CA GLU A 77 -8.54 -14.76 9.45
C GLU A 77 -7.98 -13.80 10.50
N GLU A 78 -6.71 -13.42 10.32
CA GLU A 78 -6.11 -12.36 11.12
C GLU A 78 -6.71 -11.00 10.76
N ILE A 79 -6.54 -10.02 11.66
CA ILE A 79 -6.92 -8.64 11.40
C ILE A 79 -6.03 -8.09 10.29
N HIS A 80 -6.66 -7.46 9.30
CA HIS A 80 -5.97 -6.78 8.21
C HIS A 80 -6.02 -5.26 8.42
N CYS A 81 -4.93 -4.59 8.09
CA CYS A 81 -4.83 -3.14 8.11
C CYS A 81 -4.80 -2.62 6.68
N VAL A 82 -5.50 -1.53 6.43
CA VAL A 82 -5.54 -0.87 5.12
C VAL A 82 -4.86 0.48 5.22
N TYR A 83 -3.89 0.70 4.34
CA TYR A 83 -3.14 1.95 4.23
C TYR A 83 -3.45 2.60 2.90
N VAL A 84 -3.36 3.93 2.86
CA VAL A 84 -3.65 4.70 1.65
C VAL A 84 -2.64 5.84 1.49
N ILE A 85 -2.31 6.16 0.24
CA ILE A 85 -1.66 7.42 -0.12
C ILE A 85 -2.51 8.10 -1.18
N THR A 86 -2.77 9.41 -1.00
CA THR A 86 -3.51 10.19 -1.97
C THR A 86 -2.59 10.80 -3.01
N LYS A 87 -3.11 11.04 -4.20
CA LYS A 87 -2.36 11.73 -5.25
C LYS A 87 -1.94 13.13 -4.81
N GLU A 88 -2.80 13.82 -4.06
CA GLU A 88 -2.50 15.14 -3.53
C GLU A 88 -1.26 15.12 -2.63
N LYS A 89 -1.19 14.16 -1.71
CA LYS A 89 -0.04 14.01 -0.82
C LYS A 89 1.23 13.68 -1.60
N TRP A 90 1.13 12.78 -2.57
CA TRP A 90 2.24 12.40 -3.45
C TRP A 90 2.79 13.63 -4.20
N LEU A 91 1.91 14.46 -4.76
CA LEU A 91 2.32 15.68 -5.46
C LEU A 91 3.01 16.67 -4.54
N ARG A 92 2.50 16.83 -3.31
CA ARG A 92 3.13 17.74 -2.32
C ARG A 92 4.54 17.29 -1.93
N GLU A 93 4.74 16.00 -1.79
CA GLU A 93 6.05 15.46 -1.40
C GLU A 93 7.08 15.48 -2.52
N LYS A 94 6.64 15.58 -3.76
CA LYS A 94 7.54 15.71 -4.92
C LYS A 94 8.12 17.11 -5.08
N LEU A 95 7.47 18.06 -4.51
CA LEU A 95 7.89 19.45 -4.56
C LEU A 95 8.88 19.75 -3.44
#